data_009494a2d31fd4886c1f4f19cd56e24c
#
_entry.id   009494a2d31fd4886c1f4f19cd56e24c
#
_cell.length_a   1.000
_cell.length_b   1.000
_cell.length_c   1.000
_cell.angle_alpha   90.00
_cell.angle_beta   90.00
_cell.angle_gamma   90.00
#
_symmetry.space_group_name_H-M   'P 1'
#
loop_
_entity.id
_entity.type
_entity.pdbx_description
1 polymer ?
#
loop_
_entity_poly.entity_id
_entity_poly.type
_entity_poly.pdbx_seq_one_letter_code
_entity_poly.pdbx_strand_id
1 'polypeptide(L)'
;ISIVQDWFLDPTFVDAKDAVIFISESKSLLNSQISRLPQVISVEIPAPDMIARQHFISWFNQKQNAAGNCLNLWGTQEQLATLTAGLTLHALRQLLMLACYQTTKLNQKLEPSTVVHKVSDFIQSQLGEDVVEFKKPNHSLEDVIGNRKLLNFLREKLIPRLKSTGDDAIVGAAVGGPIGCGKTFIFEGLAGDLDMPVIVLKNIRSQWFGQTDVIFERLRRLLMALDKAMIFVDEADTQFGGIDKNAHATERRLTGKIQAMMSDPQLKGRVAWLLMTARIHNLSPDLRREGRVGDLIIPVLDPEGKDREAFIRWSVSGVYKNKISADVINQLKIITAEYSAASYASLRSDLQAEGNELSLDQVIQVAEDRILPNVGIIRRYQTLQALINCTRKSLLPQSYSPQLRVEWETEIQHLERSGQLN
;
A
#
# COMPACT_ATOMS: atom_id res chain seq x y z
N ILE A 1 11.41 -6.12 39.32
CA ILE A 1 10.36 -7.16 39.20
C ILE A 1 9.99 -7.67 40.57
N SER A 2 10.94 -8.14 41.38
CA SER A 2 10.69 -8.66 42.71
C SER A 2 9.96 -7.61 43.60
N ILE A 3 10.39 -6.36 43.63
CA ILE A 3 9.80 -5.29 44.43
C ILE A 3 8.28 -5.15 44.14
N VAL A 4 7.87 -5.15 42.89
CA VAL A 4 6.45 -4.99 42.51
C VAL A 4 5.65 -6.23 42.89
N GLN A 5 6.22 -7.44 42.76
CA GLN A 5 5.59 -8.68 43.20
C GLN A 5 5.45 -8.71 44.73
N ASP A 6 6.49 -8.24 45.41
CA ASP A 6 6.50 -8.17 46.88
C ASP A 6 5.41 -7.21 47.38
N TRP A 7 5.20 -6.04 46.70
CA TRP A 7 4.11 -5.11 47.08
C TRP A 7 2.72 -5.76 46.93
N PHE A 8 2.46 -6.53 45.88
CA PHE A 8 1.16 -7.19 45.72
C PHE A 8 0.96 -8.42 46.63
N LEU A 9 2.02 -8.91 47.28
CA LEU A 9 1.98 -9.98 48.24
C LEU A 9 2.00 -9.46 49.71
N ASP A 10 2.34 -8.18 49.92
CA ASP A 10 2.37 -7.58 51.24
C ASP A 10 0.95 -7.24 51.71
N PRO A 11 0.47 -7.87 52.84
CA PRO A 11 -0.85 -7.59 53.38
C PRO A 11 -1.03 -6.09 53.76
N THR A 12 0.01 -5.41 54.20
CA THR A 12 -0.07 -3.99 54.57
C THR A 12 -0.35 -3.11 53.36
N PHE A 13 0.24 -3.43 52.22
CA PHE A 13 -0.03 -2.72 50.96
C PHE A 13 -1.44 -3.01 50.44
N VAL A 14 -1.87 -4.25 50.49
CA VAL A 14 -3.20 -4.66 50.00
C VAL A 14 -4.32 -4.07 50.87
N ASP A 15 -4.13 -4.07 52.22
CA ASP A 15 -5.10 -3.55 53.19
C ASP A 15 -5.15 -2.01 53.17
N ALA A 16 -4.07 -1.33 52.81
CA ALA A 16 -4.01 0.13 52.70
C ALA A 16 -4.87 0.68 51.53
N LYS A 17 -5.34 -0.18 50.61
CA LYS A 17 -6.09 0.19 49.40
C LYS A 17 -5.34 1.16 48.48
N ASP A 18 -4.02 1.12 48.51
CA ASP A 18 -3.17 1.92 47.66
C ASP A 18 -3.23 1.39 46.20
N ALA A 19 -3.11 2.28 45.23
CA ALA A 19 -3.06 1.98 43.82
C ALA A 19 -1.71 2.31 43.22
N VAL A 20 -1.15 1.40 42.45
CA VAL A 20 0.05 1.62 41.63
C VAL A 20 -0.34 1.75 40.16
N ILE A 21 0.08 2.87 39.55
CA ILE A 21 -0.21 3.12 38.14
C ILE A 21 1.09 3.02 37.36
N PHE A 22 1.14 2.03 36.43
CA PHE A 22 2.24 1.91 35.48
C PHE A 22 1.82 2.56 34.16
N ILE A 23 2.61 3.53 33.71
CA ILE A 23 2.42 4.17 32.40
C ILE A 23 3.47 3.61 31.44
N SER A 24 3.04 3.00 30.36
CA SER A 24 3.90 2.41 29.34
C SER A 24 3.34 2.67 27.95
N GLU A 25 4.20 2.85 26.96
CA GLU A 25 3.78 2.94 25.57
C GLU A 25 3.08 1.68 25.05
N SER A 26 3.47 0.51 25.60
CA SER A 26 2.96 -0.77 25.15
C SER A 26 2.96 -1.76 26.31
N LYS A 27 1.93 -2.60 26.38
CA LYS A 27 1.86 -3.71 27.33
C LYS A 27 3.04 -4.67 27.15
N SER A 28 3.55 -4.84 25.94
CA SER A 28 4.69 -5.70 25.63
C SER A 28 6.04 -5.17 26.18
N LEU A 29 6.12 -3.90 26.56
CA LEU A 29 7.28 -3.32 27.25
C LEU A 29 7.30 -3.62 28.76
N LEU A 30 6.16 -4.00 29.32
CA LEU A 30 6.09 -4.44 30.70
C LEU A 30 6.56 -5.90 30.80
N ASN A 31 7.32 -6.17 31.86
CA ASN A 31 7.72 -7.56 32.12
C ASN A 31 6.47 -8.47 32.23
N SER A 32 6.54 -9.63 31.56
CA SER A 32 5.42 -10.56 31.50
C SER A 32 4.98 -11.09 32.86
N GLN A 33 5.87 -11.15 33.84
CA GLN A 33 5.55 -11.54 35.21
C GLN A 33 4.68 -10.49 35.93
N ILE A 34 4.85 -9.18 35.61
CA ILE A 34 4.01 -8.12 36.16
C ILE A 34 2.70 -8.03 35.37
N SER A 35 2.76 -8.01 34.05
CA SER A 35 1.57 -7.81 33.21
C SER A 35 0.55 -8.95 33.27
N ARG A 36 0.92 -10.10 33.83
CA ARG A 36 0.05 -11.28 34.03
C ARG A 36 -0.46 -11.45 35.45
N LEU A 37 -0.08 -10.58 36.36
CA LEU A 37 -0.62 -10.65 37.72
C LEU A 37 -2.14 -10.41 37.71
N PRO A 38 -2.93 -11.22 38.45
CA PRO A 38 -4.39 -11.08 38.48
C PRO A 38 -4.89 -9.70 38.92
N GLN A 39 -4.10 -9.01 39.73
CA GLN A 39 -4.42 -7.68 40.26
C GLN A 39 -4.18 -6.54 39.26
N VAL A 40 -3.49 -6.81 38.15
CA VAL A 40 -3.15 -5.78 37.14
C VAL A 40 -4.28 -5.60 36.16
N ILE A 41 -4.92 -4.46 36.22
CA ILE A 41 -5.92 -4.02 35.25
C ILE A 41 -5.21 -3.23 34.15
N SER A 42 -5.31 -3.68 32.90
CA SER A 42 -4.73 -2.98 31.77
C SER A 42 -5.79 -2.08 31.11
N VAL A 43 -5.53 -0.78 31.10
CA VAL A 43 -6.36 0.21 30.42
C VAL A 43 -5.57 0.74 29.23
N GLU A 44 -6.09 0.52 28.04
CA GLU A 44 -5.50 1.06 26.80
C GLU A 44 -6.10 2.44 26.51
N ILE A 45 -5.24 3.44 26.33
CA ILE A 45 -5.64 4.76 25.86
C ILE A 45 -5.47 4.76 24.33
N PRO A 46 -6.57 4.74 23.57
CA PRO A 46 -6.49 4.72 22.12
C PRO A 46 -5.94 6.04 21.57
N ALA A 47 -5.39 6.00 20.35
CA ALA A 47 -5.11 7.22 19.60
C ALA A 47 -6.43 8.01 19.35
N PRO A 48 -6.36 9.35 19.23
CA PRO A 48 -7.55 10.16 19.04
C PRO A 48 -8.23 9.80 17.71
N ASP A 49 -9.53 9.53 17.75
CA ASP A 49 -10.36 9.37 16.58
C ASP A 49 -10.59 10.72 15.84
N MET A 50 -11.30 10.70 14.74
CA MET A 50 -11.58 11.90 13.94
C MET A 50 -12.32 12.97 14.77
N ILE A 51 -13.29 12.58 15.58
CA ILE A 51 -14.09 13.49 16.41
C ILE A 51 -13.22 14.16 17.46
N ALA A 52 -12.39 13.39 18.15
CA ALA A 52 -11.45 13.91 19.14
C ALA A 52 -10.43 14.87 18.52
N ARG A 53 -9.92 14.57 17.31
CA ARG A 53 -9.02 15.47 16.59
C ARG A 53 -9.70 16.76 16.17
N GLN A 54 -10.92 16.70 15.62
CA GLN A 54 -11.71 17.90 15.25
C GLN A 54 -11.95 18.78 16.47
N HIS A 55 -12.38 18.18 17.59
CA HIS A 55 -12.59 18.90 18.84
C HIS A 55 -11.30 19.58 19.33
N PHE A 56 -10.18 18.86 19.29
CA PHE A 56 -8.90 19.41 19.70
C PHE A 56 -8.44 20.56 18.81
N ILE A 57 -8.57 20.45 17.49
CA ILE A 57 -8.24 21.50 16.52
C ILE A 57 -9.09 22.74 16.78
N SER A 58 -10.41 22.57 16.98
CA SER A 58 -11.33 23.66 17.26
C SER A 58 -10.97 24.36 18.58
N TRP A 59 -10.75 23.60 19.65
CA TRP A 59 -10.32 24.14 20.95
C TRP A 59 -8.99 24.88 20.83
N PHE A 60 -8.01 24.30 20.14
CA PHE A 60 -6.72 24.93 19.94
C PHE A 60 -6.83 26.25 19.18
N ASN A 61 -7.62 26.29 18.09
CA ASN A 61 -7.85 27.48 17.29
C ASN A 61 -8.53 28.59 18.10
N GLN A 62 -9.56 28.27 18.88
CA GLN A 62 -10.19 29.23 19.79
C GLN A 62 -9.21 29.83 20.79
N LYS A 63 -8.39 28.99 21.41
CA LYS A 63 -7.37 29.42 22.39
C LYS A 63 -6.30 30.32 21.74
N GLN A 64 -5.85 30.01 20.54
CA GLN A 64 -4.87 30.82 19.82
C GLN A 64 -5.46 32.14 19.35
N ASN A 65 -6.68 32.14 18.85
CA ASN A 65 -7.38 33.39 18.46
C ASN A 65 -7.55 34.35 19.65
N ALA A 66 -7.86 33.83 20.84
CA ALA A 66 -7.92 34.63 22.07
C ALA A 66 -6.55 35.24 22.46
N ALA A 67 -5.44 34.60 22.05
CA ALA A 67 -4.07 35.07 22.24
C ALA A 67 -3.55 35.96 21.08
N GLY A 68 -4.41 36.31 20.10
CA GLY A 68 -4.04 37.13 18.94
C GLY A 68 -3.25 36.38 17.87
N ASN A 69 -3.17 35.07 17.93
CA ASN A 69 -2.56 34.22 16.90
C ASN A 69 -3.63 33.64 15.99
N CYS A 70 -3.32 33.50 14.71
CA CYS A 70 -4.24 32.95 13.71
C CYS A 70 -3.75 31.63 13.18
N LEU A 71 -4.65 30.66 13.03
CA LEU A 71 -4.40 29.43 12.30
C LEU A 71 -4.97 29.57 10.88
N ASN A 72 -4.12 29.70 9.86
CA ASN A 72 -4.53 29.81 8.48
C ASN A 72 -4.31 28.47 7.77
N LEU A 73 -5.42 27.81 7.44
CA LEU A 73 -5.44 26.49 6.78
C LEU A 73 -5.71 26.65 5.28
N TRP A 74 -5.25 25.65 4.50
CA TRP A 74 -5.63 25.56 3.07
C TRP A 74 -7.11 25.25 2.85
N GLY A 75 -7.79 24.66 3.85
CA GLY A 75 -9.16 24.17 3.77
C GLY A 75 -9.85 24.15 5.11
N THR A 76 -10.78 23.21 5.33
CA THR A 76 -11.57 23.10 6.54
C THR A 76 -10.82 22.40 7.68
N GLN A 77 -11.26 22.62 8.92
CA GLN A 77 -10.74 21.88 10.09
C GLN A 77 -11.01 20.37 10.00
N GLU A 78 -12.08 19.98 9.32
CA GLU A 78 -12.42 18.58 9.06
C GLU A 78 -11.40 17.92 8.13
N GLN A 79 -11.01 18.61 7.05
CA GLN A 79 -9.95 18.14 6.15
C GLN A 79 -8.62 17.99 6.88
N LEU A 80 -8.28 18.93 7.77
CA LEU A 80 -7.09 18.81 8.60
C LEU A 80 -7.20 17.63 9.57
N ALA A 81 -8.34 17.41 10.22
CA ALA A 81 -8.56 16.27 11.09
C ALA A 81 -8.43 14.93 10.36
N THR A 82 -8.92 14.87 9.11
CA THR A 82 -8.75 13.68 8.24
C THR A 82 -7.28 13.43 7.93
N LEU A 83 -6.54 14.44 7.48
CA LEU A 83 -5.12 14.29 7.12
C LEU A 83 -4.20 14.01 8.31
N THR A 84 -4.60 14.38 9.53
CA THR A 84 -3.83 14.14 10.75
C THR A 84 -4.18 12.81 11.44
N ALA A 85 -4.89 11.92 10.76
CA ALA A 85 -5.14 10.57 11.25
C ALA A 85 -3.82 9.87 11.61
N GLY A 86 -3.82 9.16 12.74
CA GLY A 86 -2.63 8.48 13.25
C GLY A 86 -1.75 9.31 14.19
N LEU A 87 -1.88 10.65 14.20
CA LEU A 87 -1.12 11.48 15.16
C LEU A 87 -1.70 11.36 16.59
N THR A 88 -0.79 11.38 17.57
CA THR A 88 -1.18 11.65 18.96
C THR A 88 -1.60 13.10 19.13
N LEU A 89 -2.35 13.43 20.20
CA LEU A 89 -2.70 14.83 20.50
C LEU A 89 -1.47 15.72 20.72
N HIS A 90 -0.36 15.15 21.21
CA HIS A 90 0.90 15.86 21.35
C HIS A 90 1.49 16.22 19.98
N ALA A 91 1.60 15.27 19.07
CA ALA A 91 2.12 15.50 17.72
C ALA A 91 1.20 16.47 16.94
N LEU A 92 -0.13 16.32 17.06
CA LEU A 92 -1.09 17.24 16.48
C LEU A 92 -0.91 18.67 17.01
N ARG A 93 -0.71 18.83 18.34
CA ARG A 93 -0.41 20.13 18.94
C ARG A 93 0.87 20.75 18.35
N GLN A 94 1.94 19.98 18.19
CA GLN A 94 3.19 20.48 17.59
C GLN A 94 2.96 20.97 16.16
N LEU A 95 2.22 20.22 15.35
CA LEU A 95 1.84 20.62 13.99
C LEU A 95 1.05 21.94 13.98
N LEU A 96 0.05 22.07 14.84
CA LEU A 96 -0.78 23.27 14.95
C LEU A 96 0.04 24.49 15.44
N MET A 97 0.99 24.31 16.37
CA MET A 97 1.92 25.36 16.81
C MET A 97 2.81 25.83 15.66
N LEU A 98 3.34 24.89 14.84
CA LEU A 98 4.09 25.23 13.65
C LEU A 98 3.24 26.03 12.65
N ALA A 99 2.01 25.60 12.42
CA ALA A 99 1.07 26.29 11.54
C ALA A 99 0.76 27.73 12.01
N CYS A 100 0.53 27.92 13.30
CA CYS A 100 0.35 29.27 13.88
C CYS A 100 1.62 30.14 13.70
N TYR A 101 2.80 29.59 13.91
CA TYR A 101 4.06 30.29 13.69
C TYR A 101 4.21 30.70 12.23
N GLN A 102 3.97 29.79 11.28
CA GLN A 102 4.03 30.10 9.85
C GLN A 102 3.04 31.18 9.45
N THR A 103 1.81 31.13 9.96
CA THR A 103 0.80 32.15 9.70
C THR A 103 1.20 33.50 10.29
N THR A 104 1.57 33.54 11.58
CA THR A 104 1.77 34.80 12.31
C THR A 104 3.08 35.48 11.94
N LYS A 105 4.16 34.73 11.69
CA LYS A 105 5.50 35.28 11.44
C LYS A 105 5.87 35.34 9.96
N LEU A 106 5.41 34.37 9.16
CA LEU A 106 5.78 34.23 7.75
C LEU A 106 4.64 34.58 6.79
N ASN A 107 3.44 34.86 7.31
CA ASN A 107 2.20 35.08 6.52
C ASN A 107 1.93 33.95 5.51
N GLN A 108 2.24 32.71 5.89
CA GLN A 108 2.06 31.54 5.05
C GLN A 108 0.90 30.70 5.55
N LYS A 109 0.19 30.04 4.64
CA LYS A 109 -0.83 29.05 4.98
C LYS A 109 -0.17 27.69 5.27
N LEU A 110 -0.80 26.91 6.14
CA LEU A 110 -0.43 25.51 6.28
C LEU A 110 -0.89 24.75 5.03
N GLU A 111 0.05 24.16 4.31
CA GLU A 111 -0.22 23.40 3.09
C GLU A 111 -0.46 21.91 3.39
N PRO A 112 -1.32 21.21 2.61
CA PRO A 112 -1.57 19.78 2.78
C PRO A 112 -0.29 18.93 2.73
N SER A 113 0.64 19.28 1.86
CA SER A 113 1.94 18.61 1.71
C SER A 113 2.76 18.64 3.01
N THR A 114 2.76 19.77 3.72
CA THR A 114 3.44 19.91 5.01
C THR A 114 2.82 18.99 6.07
N VAL A 115 1.48 18.89 6.08
CA VAL A 115 0.77 18.00 7.01
C VAL A 115 1.11 16.54 6.71
N VAL A 116 1.01 16.13 5.46
CA VAL A 116 1.34 14.76 5.02
C VAL A 116 2.77 14.41 5.39
N HIS A 117 3.72 15.32 5.17
CA HIS A 117 5.12 15.10 5.54
C HIS A 117 5.29 14.89 7.06
N LYS A 118 4.65 15.72 7.87
CA LYS A 118 4.71 15.60 9.33
C LYS A 118 4.04 14.33 9.86
N VAL A 119 2.95 13.90 9.24
CA VAL A 119 2.32 12.60 9.53
C VAL A 119 3.26 11.46 9.15
N SER A 120 3.88 11.53 7.99
CA SER A 120 4.89 10.56 7.54
C SER A 120 6.06 10.45 8.52
N ASP A 121 6.68 11.58 8.88
CA ASP A 121 7.79 11.64 9.85
C ASP A 121 7.39 11.01 11.18
N PHE A 122 6.18 11.33 11.67
CA PHE A 122 5.67 10.77 12.92
C PHE A 122 5.50 9.25 12.84
N ILE A 123 4.86 8.74 11.77
CA ILE A 123 4.65 7.31 11.55
C ILE A 123 5.99 6.58 11.45
N GLN A 124 6.93 7.13 10.70
CA GLN A 124 8.27 6.57 10.55
C GLN A 124 9.05 6.56 11.87
N SER A 125 8.92 7.62 12.68
CA SER A 125 9.55 7.66 14.01
C SER A 125 9.00 6.60 14.98
N GLN A 126 7.73 6.20 14.81
CA GLN A 126 7.09 5.17 15.64
C GLN A 126 7.42 3.74 15.21
N LEU A 127 7.56 3.50 13.92
CA LEU A 127 7.69 2.17 13.33
C LEU A 127 9.09 1.87 12.79
N GLY A 128 9.88 2.92 12.50
CA GLY A 128 11.18 2.85 11.83
C GLY A 128 11.07 3.27 10.35
N GLU A 129 12.00 4.09 9.90
CA GLU A 129 12.04 4.61 8.51
C GLU A 129 12.22 3.51 7.48
N ASP A 130 12.92 2.44 7.86
CA ASP A 130 13.19 1.30 6.97
C ASP A 130 12.03 0.28 6.95
N VAL A 131 11.06 0.39 7.85
CA VAL A 131 9.95 -0.55 8.01
C VAL A 131 8.72 -0.10 7.24
N VAL A 132 8.43 1.20 7.25
CA VAL A 132 7.24 1.75 6.62
C VAL A 132 7.57 3.02 5.83
N GLU A 133 6.84 3.18 4.74
CA GLU A 133 6.75 4.43 4.00
C GLU A 133 5.29 4.85 3.93
N PHE A 134 5.01 6.07 4.34
CA PHE A 134 3.68 6.65 4.23
C PHE A 134 3.61 7.48 2.96
N LYS A 135 2.60 7.22 2.13
CA LYS A 135 2.36 7.94 0.88
C LYS A 135 0.93 8.45 0.83
N LYS A 136 0.76 9.66 0.33
CA LYS A 136 -0.52 10.11 -0.19
C LYS A 136 -0.42 10.11 -1.70
N PRO A 137 -1.18 9.27 -2.41
CA PRO A 137 -1.14 9.24 -3.88
C PRO A 137 -1.51 10.60 -4.47
N ASN A 138 -0.81 10.99 -5.53
CA ASN A 138 -0.99 12.26 -6.24
C ASN A 138 -1.62 12.08 -7.62
N HIS A 139 -2.04 10.87 -7.97
CA HIS A 139 -2.70 10.51 -9.21
C HIS A 139 -3.91 9.60 -8.92
N SER A 140 -4.76 9.43 -9.92
CA SER A 140 -6.00 8.67 -9.87
C SER A 140 -6.04 7.57 -10.93
N LEU A 141 -7.11 6.77 -10.96
CA LEU A 141 -7.31 5.78 -12.03
C LEU A 141 -7.54 6.43 -13.41
N GLU A 142 -7.79 7.73 -13.48
CA GLU A 142 -7.91 8.46 -14.75
C GLU A 142 -6.54 8.65 -15.43
N ASP A 143 -5.48 8.67 -14.63
CA ASP A 143 -4.11 8.81 -15.12
C ASP A 143 -3.53 7.47 -15.63
N VAL A 144 -4.24 6.36 -15.40
CA VAL A 144 -3.80 5.03 -15.81
C VAL A 144 -4.10 4.81 -17.29
N ILE A 145 -3.07 4.57 -18.05
CA ILE A 145 -3.18 4.31 -19.50
C ILE A 145 -3.58 2.85 -19.75
N GLY A 146 -4.51 2.63 -20.68
CA GLY A 146 -4.97 1.29 -21.04
C GLY A 146 -5.67 0.57 -19.90
N ASN A 147 -5.44 -0.75 -19.78
CA ASN A 147 -5.99 -1.61 -18.72
C ASN A 147 -7.52 -1.47 -18.49
N ARG A 148 -8.29 -1.12 -19.53
CA ARG A 148 -9.72 -0.76 -19.45
C ARG A 148 -10.56 -1.77 -18.71
N LYS A 149 -10.31 -3.06 -18.96
CA LYS A 149 -11.05 -4.14 -18.32
C LYS A 149 -10.80 -4.18 -16.81
N LEU A 150 -9.54 -4.01 -16.40
CA LEU A 150 -9.15 -3.92 -15.00
C LEU A 150 -9.74 -2.66 -14.37
N LEU A 151 -9.60 -1.50 -15.00
CA LEU A 151 -10.12 -0.22 -14.48
C LEU A 151 -11.63 -0.26 -14.26
N ASN A 152 -12.39 -0.84 -15.20
CA ASN A 152 -13.84 -1.03 -15.03
C ASN A 152 -14.14 -1.92 -13.83
N PHE A 153 -13.41 -3.03 -13.68
CA PHE A 153 -13.57 -3.92 -12.52
C PHE A 153 -13.25 -3.19 -11.20
N LEU A 154 -12.18 -2.41 -11.16
CA LEU A 154 -11.81 -1.63 -9.98
C LEU A 154 -12.91 -0.64 -9.61
N ARG A 155 -13.42 0.14 -10.59
CA ARG A 155 -14.47 1.14 -10.38
C ARG A 155 -15.82 0.53 -9.98
N GLU A 156 -16.26 -0.51 -10.68
CA GLU A 156 -17.61 -1.06 -10.51
C GLU A 156 -17.71 -2.08 -9.37
N LYS A 157 -16.65 -2.82 -9.08
CA LYS A 157 -16.68 -3.95 -8.15
C LYS A 157 -15.81 -3.78 -6.92
N LEU A 158 -14.62 -3.20 -7.07
CA LEU A 158 -13.69 -3.11 -5.94
C LEU A 158 -13.90 -1.85 -5.10
N ILE A 159 -14.01 -0.68 -5.72
CA ILE A 159 -14.21 0.60 -5.01
C ILE A 159 -15.42 0.56 -4.07
N PRO A 160 -16.62 0.08 -4.48
CA PRO A 160 -17.76 0.01 -3.57
C PRO A 160 -17.47 -0.83 -2.32
N ARG A 161 -16.79 -1.98 -2.48
CA ARG A 161 -16.43 -2.86 -1.38
C ARG A 161 -15.34 -2.30 -0.46
N LEU A 162 -14.42 -1.50 -1.00
CA LEU A 162 -13.42 -0.77 -0.21
C LEU A 162 -14.02 0.39 0.59
N LYS A 163 -15.10 0.98 0.09
CA LYS A 163 -15.86 2.03 0.79
C LYS A 163 -16.78 1.47 1.86
N SER A 164 -17.20 0.22 1.74
CA SER A 164 -18.08 -0.44 2.70
C SER A 164 -17.39 -0.69 4.04
N THR A 165 -18.17 -0.64 5.11
CA THR A 165 -17.80 -1.04 6.46
C THR A 165 -18.63 -2.24 6.94
N GLY A 166 -19.55 -2.72 6.10
CA GLY A 166 -20.45 -3.84 6.39
C GLY A 166 -19.85 -5.21 6.05
N ASP A 167 -20.72 -6.20 5.93
CA ASP A 167 -20.34 -7.60 5.66
C ASP A 167 -19.68 -7.78 4.28
N ASP A 168 -20.03 -6.92 3.32
CA ASP A 168 -19.47 -6.88 1.97
C ASP A 168 -18.09 -6.22 1.88
N ALA A 169 -17.60 -5.64 2.99
CA ALA A 169 -16.26 -5.06 3.05
C ALA A 169 -15.19 -6.13 2.80
N ILE A 170 -14.19 -5.77 1.99
CA ILE A 170 -13.09 -6.65 1.61
C ILE A 170 -11.87 -6.43 2.51
N VAL A 171 -11.21 -7.52 2.86
CA VAL A 171 -9.93 -7.48 3.60
C VAL A 171 -8.80 -6.94 2.72
N GLY A 172 -8.82 -7.29 1.43
CA GLY A 172 -7.78 -6.88 0.49
C GLY A 172 -7.80 -7.71 -0.78
N ALA A 173 -6.71 -7.62 -1.53
CA ALA A 173 -6.49 -8.39 -2.75
C ALA A 173 -5.02 -8.79 -2.89
N ALA A 174 -4.78 -9.93 -3.54
CA ALA A 174 -3.48 -10.25 -4.08
C ALA A 174 -3.42 -9.81 -5.54
N VAL A 175 -2.33 -9.18 -5.94
CA VAL A 175 -2.13 -8.63 -7.29
C VAL A 175 -0.94 -9.34 -7.94
N GLY A 176 -1.24 -10.15 -8.94
CA GLY A 176 -0.23 -10.90 -9.70
C GLY A 176 -0.02 -10.33 -11.09
N GLY A 177 1.21 -10.45 -11.62
CA GLY A 177 1.50 -10.06 -13.00
C GLY A 177 2.98 -9.87 -13.25
N PRO A 178 3.41 -9.85 -14.52
CA PRO A 178 4.82 -9.78 -14.86
C PRO A 178 5.50 -8.49 -14.34
N ILE A 179 6.83 -8.54 -14.27
CA ILE A 179 7.64 -7.39 -13.90
C ILE A 179 7.39 -6.24 -14.90
N GLY A 180 7.17 -5.03 -14.40
CA GLY A 180 6.99 -3.84 -15.24
C GLY A 180 5.58 -3.65 -15.83
N CYS A 181 4.57 -4.44 -15.46
CA CYS A 181 3.19 -4.28 -15.94
C CYS A 181 2.41 -3.13 -15.26
N GLY A 182 3.00 -2.40 -14.30
CA GLY A 182 2.40 -1.21 -13.69
C GLY A 182 1.53 -1.47 -12.46
N LYS A 183 1.68 -2.61 -11.76
CA LYS A 183 0.88 -2.96 -10.57
C LYS A 183 0.80 -1.83 -9.55
N THR A 184 1.93 -1.38 -9.06
CA THR A 184 2.01 -0.36 -8.00
C THR A 184 1.34 0.95 -8.44
N PHE A 185 1.61 1.43 -9.65
CA PHE A 185 1.01 2.65 -10.20
C PHE A 185 -0.52 2.59 -10.26
N ILE A 186 -1.08 1.48 -10.75
CA ILE A 186 -2.54 1.29 -10.86
C ILE A 186 -3.20 1.34 -9.47
N PHE A 187 -2.61 0.66 -8.48
CA PHE A 187 -3.21 0.58 -7.15
C PHE A 187 -2.94 1.82 -6.29
N GLU A 188 -1.86 2.55 -6.53
CA GLU A 188 -1.70 3.92 -6.01
C GLU A 188 -2.78 4.84 -6.58
N GLY A 189 -3.09 4.78 -7.88
CA GLY A 189 -4.21 5.51 -8.48
C GLY A 189 -5.57 5.15 -7.89
N LEU A 190 -5.80 3.86 -7.58
CA LEU A 190 -7.00 3.41 -6.85
C LEU A 190 -7.09 4.05 -5.46
N ALA A 191 -5.99 4.13 -4.73
CA ALA A 191 -5.94 4.76 -3.42
C ALA A 191 -6.19 6.28 -3.53
N GLY A 192 -5.70 6.93 -4.61
CA GLY A 192 -5.97 8.32 -4.92
C GLY A 192 -7.46 8.60 -5.14
N ASP A 193 -8.16 7.77 -5.93
CA ASP A 193 -9.61 7.88 -6.14
C ASP A 193 -10.43 7.70 -4.85
N LEU A 194 -9.89 6.98 -3.88
CA LEU A 194 -10.50 6.74 -2.58
C LEU A 194 -10.11 7.77 -1.52
N ASP A 195 -9.20 8.69 -1.84
CA ASP A 195 -8.55 9.61 -0.89
C ASP A 195 -7.97 8.88 0.34
N MET A 196 -7.48 7.66 0.13
CA MET A 196 -6.90 6.83 1.17
C MET A 196 -5.38 6.97 1.21
N PRO A 197 -4.79 7.15 2.40
CA PRO A 197 -3.35 7.07 2.56
C PRO A 197 -2.87 5.64 2.28
N VAL A 198 -1.66 5.54 1.74
CA VAL A 198 -0.97 4.28 1.48
C VAL A 198 0.16 4.11 2.48
N ILE A 199 0.19 2.97 3.14
CA ILE A 199 1.31 2.52 3.98
C ILE A 199 2.02 1.40 3.25
N VAL A 200 3.22 1.68 2.75
CA VAL A 200 4.07 0.66 2.13
C VAL A 200 4.87 -0.02 3.22
N LEU A 201 4.69 -1.33 3.39
CA LEU A 201 5.52 -2.12 4.30
C LEU A 201 6.78 -2.56 3.56
N LYS A 202 7.94 -2.16 4.09
CA LYS A 202 9.28 -2.47 3.57
C LYS A 202 9.98 -3.47 4.48
N ASN A 203 10.90 -4.24 3.92
CA ASN A 203 11.91 -5.03 4.64
C ASN A 203 11.42 -5.76 5.91
N ILE A 204 10.22 -6.33 5.87
CA ILE A 204 9.59 -6.96 7.02
C ILE A 204 10.47 -8.08 7.60
N ARG A 205 11.32 -8.74 6.78
CA ARG A 205 12.16 -9.86 7.21
C ARG A 205 13.43 -9.45 7.96
N SER A 206 14.10 -8.38 7.56
CA SER A 206 15.46 -8.09 8.03
C SER A 206 15.55 -7.35 9.35
N GLN A 207 14.56 -6.52 9.69
CA GLN A 207 14.67 -5.58 10.80
C GLN A 207 13.83 -5.94 12.04
N TRP A 208 12.96 -6.92 11.94
CA TRP A 208 12.03 -7.27 13.02
C TRP A 208 12.59 -8.30 14.00
N PHE A 209 13.92 -8.51 14.00
CA PHE A 209 14.59 -9.37 14.97
C PHE A 209 14.58 -8.73 16.36
N GLY A 210 13.96 -9.40 17.33
CA GLY A 210 13.99 -9.05 18.76
C GLY A 210 12.91 -8.05 19.22
N GLN A 211 12.34 -7.17 18.35
CA GLN A 211 11.30 -6.21 18.71
C GLN A 211 9.99 -6.41 17.95
N THR A 212 9.82 -7.55 17.33
CA THR A 212 8.67 -7.87 16.46
C THR A 212 7.33 -7.55 17.11
N ASP A 213 7.13 -7.91 18.37
CA ASP A 213 5.87 -7.72 19.07
C ASP A 213 5.53 -6.24 19.28
N VAL A 214 6.51 -5.44 19.64
CA VAL A 214 6.33 -4.00 19.87
C VAL A 214 5.97 -3.27 18.59
N ILE A 215 6.68 -3.58 17.50
CA ILE A 215 6.44 -2.95 16.18
C ILE A 215 5.05 -3.32 15.66
N PHE A 216 4.63 -4.59 15.77
CA PHE A 216 3.28 -5.01 15.38
C PHE A 216 2.18 -4.36 16.22
N GLU A 217 2.40 -4.22 17.51
CA GLU A 217 1.45 -3.53 18.37
C GLU A 217 1.33 -2.05 18.00
N ARG A 218 2.46 -1.37 17.72
CA ARG A 218 2.46 0.01 17.23
C ARG A 218 1.78 0.13 15.87
N LEU A 219 2.09 -0.78 14.93
CA LEU A 219 1.42 -0.80 13.62
C LEU A 219 -0.09 -1.00 13.77
N ARG A 220 -0.53 -1.96 14.60
CA ARG A 220 -1.95 -2.19 14.86
C ARG A 220 -2.63 -0.94 15.43
N ARG A 221 -2.01 -0.27 16.39
CA ARG A 221 -2.53 0.99 16.97
C ARG A 221 -2.63 2.08 15.93
N LEU A 222 -1.60 2.22 15.09
CA LEU A 222 -1.64 3.17 13.97
C LEU A 222 -2.82 2.88 13.04
N LEU A 223 -3.00 1.63 12.62
CA LEU A 223 -4.09 1.22 11.74
C LEU A 223 -5.47 1.45 12.37
N MET A 224 -5.59 1.25 13.69
CA MET A 224 -6.81 1.57 14.43
C MET A 224 -7.08 3.09 14.52
N ALA A 225 -6.03 3.91 14.49
CA ALA A 225 -6.14 5.37 14.53
C ALA A 225 -6.46 5.98 13.17
N LEU A 226 -6.12 5.29 12.09
CA LEU A 226 -6.48 5.67 10.74
C LEU A 226 -7.94 5.30 10.48
N ASP A 227 -8.71 6.22 9.87
CA ASP A 227 -10.08 5.94 9.50
C ASP A 227 -10.14 4.88 8.40
N LYS A 228 -9.42 5.15 7.31
CA LYS A 228 -9.22 4.22 6.21
C LYS A 228 -7.79 4.32 5.71
N ALA A 229 -7.19 3.18 5.35
CA ALA A 229 -5.86 3.13 4.78
C ALA A 229 -5.71 1.91 3.86
N MET A 230 -4.82 2.02 2.89
CA MET A 230 -4.34 0.88 2.12
C MET A 230 -2.94 0.49 2.56
N ILE A 231 -2.73 -0.79 2.81
CA ILE A 231 -1.41 -1.34 3.09
C ILE A 231 -0.90 -2.01 1.83
N PHE A 232 0.21 -1.53 1.33
CA PHE A 232 0.91 -2.10 0.19
C PHE A 232 2.08 -2.94 0.68
N VAL A 233 2.16 -4.15 0.17
CA VAL A 233 3.32 -5.02 0.31
C VAL A 233 3.78 -5.37 -1.09
N ASP A 234 4.86 -4.75 -1.52
CA ASP A 234 5.47 -5.10 -2.79
C ASP A 234 6.40 -6.32 -2.61
N GLU A 235 6.62 -7.06 -3.69
CA GLU A 235 7.33 -8.34 -3.64
C GLU A 235 6.83 -9.27 -2.53
N ALA A 236 5.51 -9.35 -2.37
CA ALA A 236 4.87 -10.07 -1.27
C ALA A 236 5.26 -11.55 -1.18
N ASP A 237 5.66 -12.16 -2.29
CA ASP A 237 6.20 -13.51 -2.34
C ASP A 237 7.55 -13.64 -1.63
N THR A 238 8.40 -12.62 -1.72
CA THR A 238 9.67 -12.57 -0.98
C THR A 238 9.45 -12.33 0.50
N GLN A 239 8.48 -11.50 0.85
CA GLN A 239 8.20 -11.16 2.24
C GLN A 239 7.37 -12.23 2.98
N PHE A 240 6.45 -12.89 2.27
CA PHE A 240 5.52 -13.89 2.79
C PHE A 240 5.55 -15.21 2.00
N GLY A 241 6.63 -15.45 1.28
CA GLY A 241 6.84 -16.65 0.49
C GLY A 241 6.75 -17.92 1.33
N GLY A 242 6.57 -19.04 0.63
CA GLY A 242 6.27 -20.33 1.20
C GLY A 242 7.16 -20.68 2.38
N ILE A 243 6.55 -21.36 3.34
CA ILE A 243 7.22 -21.93 4.49
C ILE A 243 8.08 -23.08 3.96
N ASP A 244 9.25 -22.78 3.44
CA ASP A 244 10.28 -23.79 3.24
C ASP A 244 10.58 -24.43 4.59
N LYS A 245 10.89 -25.74 4.58
CA LYS A 245 11.24 -26.49 5.80
C LYS A 245 12.36 -25.82 6.61
N ASN A 246 13.12 -24.92 5.98
CA ASN A 246 14.22 -24.15 6.55
C ASN A 246 13.83 -22.71 6.97
N ALA A 247 12.55 -22.30 6.85
CA ALA A 247 12.14 -20.97 7.31
C ALA A 247 12.34 -20.83 8.81
N HIS A 248 13.07 -19.80 9.22
CA HIS A 248 13.34 -19.52 10.63
C HIS A 248 12.03 -19.31 11.41
N ALA A 249 11.97 -19.74 12.67
CA ALA A 249 10.80 -19.59 13.54
C ALA A 249 10.28 -18.13 13.60
N THR A 250 11.17 -17.16 13.44
CA THR A 250 10.87 -15.73 13.39
C THR A 250 10.05 -15.35 12.16
N GLU A 251 10.33 -15.92 10.98
CA GLU A 251 9.58 -15.66 9.74
C GLU A 251 8.15 -16.19 9.84
N ARG A 252 7.98 -17.37 10.41
CA ARG A 252 6.64 -17.95 10.67
C ARG A 252 5.82 -17.09 11.62
N ARG A 253 6.47 -16.59 12.69
CA ARG A 253 5.82 -15.71 13.68
C ARG A 253 5.40 -14.39 13.05
N LEU A 254 6.25 -13.80 12.20
CA LEU A 254 5.98 -12.59 11.46
C LEU A 254 4.77 -12.74 10.52
N THR A 255 4.80 -13.75 9.65
CA THR A 255 3.71 -14.05 8.72
C THR A 255 2.41 -14.31 9.50
N GLY A 256 2.46 -15.05 10.60
CA GLY A 256 1.31 -15.29 11.47
C GLY A 256 0.70 -14.03 12.06
N LYS A 257 1.51 -13.03 12.45
CA LYS A 257 1.01 -11.76 12.98
C LYS A 257 0.34 -10.89 11.91
N ILE A 258 0.94 -10.79 10.72
CA ILE A 258 0.30 -10.10 9.59
C ILE A 258 -1.03 -10.77 9.25
N GLN A 259 -1.07 -12.09 9.20
CA GLN A 259 -2.30 -12.85 8.96
C GLN A 259 -3.36 -12.59 10.03
N ALA A 260 -2.96 -12.51 11.30
CA ALA A 260 -3.86 -12.17 12.41
C ALA A 260 -4.42 -10.75 12.25
N MET A 261 -3.61 -9.79 11.84
CA MET A 261 -4.07 -8.41 11.57
C MET A 261 -5.02 -8.35 10.36
N MET A 262 -4.74 -9.09 9.27
CA MET A 262 -5.66 -9.19 8.13
C MET A 262 -7.03 -9.79 8.53
N SER A 263 -7.05 -10.64 9.51
CA SER A 263 -8.26 -11.31 10.02
C SER A 263 -8.89 -10.58 11.20
N ASP A 264 -8.36 -9.43 11.64
CA ASP A 264 -8.90 -8.66 12.76
C ASP A 264 -10.22 -7.99 12.35
N PRO A 265 -11.36 -8.36 13.00
CA PRO A 265 -12.65 -7.77 12.67
C PRO A 265 -12.69 -6.24 12.85
N GLN A 266 -11.87 -5.69 13.74
CA GLN A 266 -11.80 -4.25 14.00
C GLN A 266 -11.13 -3.47 12.86
N LEU A 267 -10.32 -4.13 12.03
CA LEU A 267 -9.65 -3.55 10.88
C LEU A 267 -10.42 -3.78 9.57
N LYS A 268 -11.39 -4.71 9.56
CA LYS A 268 -12.23 -5.00 8.39
C LYS A 268 -13.03 -3.75 7.98
N GLY A 269 -12.98 -3.38 6.70
CA GLY A 269 -13.63 -2.18 6.16
C GLY A 269 -12.91 -0.85 6.46
N ARG A 270 -11.84 -0.88 7.25
CA ARG A 270 -10.97 0.29 7.53
C ARG A 270 -9.63 0.15 6.84
N VAL A 271 -9.07 -1.05 6.81
CA VAL A 271 -7.75 -1.32 6.22
C VAL A 271 -7.89 -2.32 5.10
N ALA A 272 -7.40 -1.94 3.91
CA ALA A 272 -7.34 -2.81 2.74
C ALA A 272 -5.88 -3.23 2.48
N TRP A 273 -5.64 -4.55 2.42
CA TRP A 273 -4.33 -5.12 2.15
C TRP A 273 -4.15 -5.40 0.67
N LEU A 274 -3.10 -4.88 0.07
CA LEU A 274 -2.72 -5.15 -1.31
C LEU A 274 -1.35 -5.82 -1.35
N LEU A 275 -1.35 -7.12 -1.61
CA LEU A 275 -0.15 -7.94 -1.74
C LEU A 275 0.22 -8.04 -3.22
N MET A 276 1.22 -7.29 -3.64
CA MET A 276 1.68 -7.23 -5.04
C MET A 276 2.88 -8.13 -5.24
N THR A 277 2.86 -8.92 -6.30
CA THR A 277 3.96 -9.82 -6.63
C THR A 277 4.02 -10.15 -8.12
N ALA A 278 5.20 -10.42 -8.63
CA ALA A 278 5.37 -11.03 -9.94
C ALA A 278 5.26 -12.58 -9.88
N ARG A 279 5.40 -13.17 -8.70
CA ARG A 279 5.44 -14.61 -8.47
C ARG A 279 4.30 -15.06 -7.55
N ILE A 280 3.05 -14.86 -8.01
CA ILE A 280 1.84 -15.14 -7.21
C ILE A 280 1.76 -16.59 -6.70
N HIS A 281 2.34 -17.54 -7.42
CA HIS A 281 2.40 -18.94 -7.04
C HIS A 281 3.26 -19.19 -5.79
N ASN A 282 4.24 -18.31 -5.51
CA ASN A 282 5.13 -18.38 -4.35
C ASN A 282 4.49 -17.73 -3.09
N LEU A 283 3.40 -16.99 -3.24
CA LEU A 283 2.70 -16.44 -2.08
C LEU A 283 2.12 -17.58 -1.24
N SER A 284 2.32 -17.51 0.08
CA SER A 284 1.86 -18.54 1.02
C SER A 284 0.41 -18.98 0.75
N PRO A 285 0.10 -20.29 0.70
CA PRO A 285 -1.25 -20.80 0.55
C PRO A 285 -2.24 -20.24 1.59
N ASP A 286 -1.78 -20.01 2.81
CA ASP A 286 -2.57 -19.43 3.88
C ASP A 286 -3.04 -17.99 3.59
N LEU A 287 -2.28 -17.21 2.84
CA LEU A 287 -2.68 -15.87 2.39
C LEU A 287 -3.63 -15.93 1.19
N ARG A 288 -3.50 -16.97 0.35
CA ARG A 288 -4.31 -17.16 -0.85
C ARG A 288 -5.67 -17.84 -0.60
N ARG A 289 -5.97 -18.22 0.63
CA ARG A 289 -7.27 -18.84 0.96
C ARG A 289 -8.37 -17.78 1.13
N GLU A 290 -9.64 -18.25 1.06
CA GLU A 290 -10.83 -17.44 1.31
C GLU A 290 -10.84 -16.83 2.71
N GLY A 291 -11.48 -15.67 2.86
CA GLY A 291 -11.49 -14.86 4.08
C GLY A 291 -10.24 -14.01 4.31
N ARG A 292 -9.30 -14.01 3.35
CA ARG A 292 -8.09 -13.18 3.32
C ARG A 292 -7.95 -12.50 1.96
N VAL A 293 -6.73 -12.15 1.57
CA VAL A 293 -6.48 -11.55 0.23
C VAL A 293 -6.75 -12.53 -0.92
N GLY A 294 -6.82 -13.83 -0.64
CA GLY A 294 -7.12 -14.86 -1.63
C GLY A 294 -8.53 -14.84 -2.19
N ASP A 295 -9.49 -14.17 -1.53
CA ASP A 295 -10.83 -13.95 -2.07
C ASP A 295 -10.80 -13.20 -3.40
N LEU A 296 -9.78 -12.38 -3.59
CA LEU A 296 -9.60 -11.57 -4.78
C LEU A 296 -8.14 -11.58 -5.22
N ILE A 297 -7.85 -12.40 -6.24
CA ILE A 297 -6.56 -12.40 -6.94
C ILE A 297 -6.76 -11.73 -8.29
N ILE A 298 -6.10 -10.59 -8.47
CA ILE A 298 -6.23 -9.70 -9.63
C ILE A 298 -5.00 -9.84 -10.52
N PRO A 299 -5.14 -10.27 -11.79
CA PRO A 299 -4.05 -10.24 -12.75
C PRO A 299 -3.89 -8.83 -13.33
N VAL A 300 -2.67 -8.31 -13.32
CA VAL A 300 -2.26 -7.13 -14.09
C VAL A 300 -1.35 -7.61 -15.20
N LEU A 301 -1.77 -7.42 -16.44
CA LEU A 301 -1.12 -8.00 -17.62
C LEU A 301 -0.48 -6.89 -18.47
N ASP A 302 0.39 -7.30 -19.37
CA ASP A 302 0.94 -6.40 -20.39
C ASP A 302 -0.17 -5.89 -21.33
N PRO A 303 -0.02 -4.68 -21.88
CA PRO A 303 -1.04 -4.09 -22.72
C PRO A 303 -1.19 -4.84 -24.06
N GLU A 304 -2.41 -5.23 -24.38
CA GLU A 304 -2.76 -5.90 -25.64
C GLU A 304 -3.87 -5.15 -26.41
N GLY A 305 -3.97 -5.39 -27.70
CA GLY A 305 -5.03 -4.85 -28.55
C GLY A 305 -5.19 -3.34 -28.43
N LYS A 306 -6.40 -2.89 -28.04
CA LYS A 306 -6.70 -1.45 -27.88
C LYS A 306 -5.97 -0.81 -26.71
N ASP A 307 -5.58 -1.56 -25.67
CA ASP A 307 -4.81 -1.02 -24.56
C ASP A 307 -3.36 -0.73 -25.00
N ARG A 308 -2.78 -1.60 -25.84
CA ARG A 308 -1.49 -1.33 -26.50
C ARG A 308 -1.55 -0.06 -27.37
N GLU A 309 -2.61 0.13 -28.13
CA GLU A 309 -2.80 1.36 -28.91
C GLU A 309 -2.83 2.61 -28.02
N ALA A 310 -3.48 2.51 -26.86
CA ALA A 310 -3.52 3.61 -25.91
C ALA A 310 -2.11 3.95 -25.38
N PHE A 311 -1.30 2.94 -25.04
CA PHE A 311 0.08 3.13 -24.62
C PHE A 311 0.97 3.75 -25.72
N ILE A 312 0.83 3.27 -26.98
CA ILE A 312 1.55 3.86 -28.12
C ILE A 312 1.17 5.32 -28.29
N ARG A 313 -0.13 5.64 -28.32
CA ARG A 313 -0.59 7.03 -28.41
C ARG A 313 -0.04 7.90 -27.28
N TRP A 314 -0.08 7.38 -26.06
CA TRP A 314 0.43 8.09 -24.89
C TRP A 314 1.95 8.31 -24.96
N SER A 315 2.72 7.31 -25.41
CA SER A 315 4.20 7.43 -25.47
C SER A 315 4.66 8.47 -26.46
N VAL A 316 3.95 8.67 -27.58
CA VAL A 316 4.31 9.66 -28.60
C VAL A 316 3.57 11.00 -28.47
N SER A 317 2.57 11.08 -27.58
CA SER A 317 1.79 12.30 -27.40
C SER A 317 2.64 13.45 -26.83
N GLY A 318 2.53 14.64 -27.45
CA GLY A 318 3.26 15.84 -27.04
C GLY A 318 4.70 15.93 -27.57
N VAL A 319 5.21 14.87 -28.20
CA VAL A 319 6.55 14.84 -28.80
C VAL A 319 6.52 14.60 -30.31
N TYR A 320 5.51 13.86 -30.80
CA TYR A 320 5.35 13.63 -32.24
C TYR A 320 4.69 14.83 -32.92
N LYS A 321 5.33 15.31 -33.97
CA LYS A 321 4.97 16.54 -34.72
C LYS A 321 3.58 16.50 -35.34
N ASN A 322 3.19 15.33 -35.88
CA ASN A 322 1.99 15.20 -36.69
C ASN A 322 0.86 14.51 -35.94
N LYS A 323 -0.33 14.46 -36.57
CA LYS A 323 -1.45 13.69 -36.06
C LYS A 323 -1.14 12.19 -36.09
N ILE A 324 -1.37 11.49 -34.98
CA ILE A 324 -1.14 10.05 -34.87
C ILE A 324 -2.17 9.31 -35.71
N SER A 325 -1.77 8.84 -36.90
CA SER A 325 -2.59 8.06 -37.82
C SER A 325 -2.62 6.56 -37.45
N ALA A 326 -3.49 5.80 -38.09
CA ALA A 326 -3.53 4.34 -37.93
C ALA A 326 -2.23 3.67 -38.42
N ASP A 327 -1.61 4.22 -39.44
CA ASP A 327 -0.36 3.67 -40.02
C ASP A 327 0.81 3.84 -39.05
N VAL A 328 0.93 4.98 -38.42
CA VAL A 328 1.93 5.23 -37.34
C VAL A 328 1.75 4.21 -36.22
N ILE A 329 0.50 3.98 -35.76
CA ILE A 329 0.21 3.01 -34.72
C ILE A 329 0.59 1.59 -35.16
N ASN A 330 0.28 1.21 -36.40
CA ASN A 330 0.58 -0.14 -36.88
C ASN A 330 2.10 -0.39 -36.99
N GLN A 331 2.88 0.59 -37.44
CA GLN A 331 4.33 0.49 -37.46
C GLN A 331 4.91 0.37 -36.04
N LEU A 332 4.47 1.21 -35.12
CA LEU A 332 4.94 1.15 -33.73
C LEU A 332 4.49 -0.13 -33.02
N LYS A 333 3.33 -0.71 -33.36
CA LYS A 333 2.88 -2.01 -32.81
C LYS A 333 3.86 -3.15 -33.10
N ILE A 334 4.49 -3.13 -34.27
CA ILE A 334 5.46 -4.16 -34.67
C ILE A 334 6.72 -4.02 -33.80
N ILE A 335 7.26 -2.80 -33.73
CA ILE A 335 8.48 -2.50 -32.97
C ILE A 335 8.28 -2.74 -31.47
N THR A 336 7.11 -2.37 -30.93
CA THR A 336 6.81 -2.44 -29.50
C THR A 336 6.03 -3.71 -29.12
N ALA A 337 6.16 -4.81 -29.88
CA ALA A 337 5.37 -6.03 -29.71
C ALA A 337 5.49 -6.62 -28.28
N GLU A 338 6.68 -6.57 -27.69
CA GLU A 338 7.02 -7.14 -26.38
C GLU A 338 7.10 -6.10 -25.26
N TYR A 339 6.66 -4.86 -25.53
CA TYR A 339 6.77 -3.80 -24.53
C TYR A 339 5.78 -3.99 -23.38
N SER A 340 6.31 -3.81 -22.18
CA SER A 340 5.53 -3.67 -20.96
C SER A 340 5.05 -2.23 -20.76
N ALA A 341 4.19 -1.99 -19.78
CA ALA A 341 3.82 -0.63 -19.38
C ALA A 341 5.06 0.22 -19.01
N ALA A 342 6.02 -0.38 -18.30
CA ALA A 342 7.30 0.27 -17.96
C ALA A 342 8.15 0.58 -19.20
N SER A 343 8.17 -0.33 -20.20
CA SER A 343 8.88 -0.11 -21.45
C SER A 343 8.31 1.07 -22.24
N TYR A 344 6.98 1.22 -22.27
CA TYR A 344 6.34 2.41 -22.88
C TYR A 344 6.64 3.70 -22.12
N ALA A 345 6.66 3.65 -20.77
CA ALA A 345 7.03 4.82 -19.98
C ALA A 345 8.48 5.26 -20.24
N SER A 346 9.39 4.30 -20.35
CA SER A 346 10.77 4.55 -20.68
C SER A 346 10.93 5.07 -22.12
N LEU A 347 10.22 4.50 -23.11
CA LEU A 347 10.20 5.04 -24.49
C LEU A 347 9.72 6.49 -24.51
N ARG A 348 8.65 6.81 -23.76
CA ARG A 348 8.18 8.19 -23.66
C ARG A 348 9.24 9.13 -23.11
N SER A 349 9.97 8.71 -22.07
CA SER A 349 11.06 9.49 -21.48
C SER A 349 12.18 9.75 -22.48
N ASP A 350 12.58 8.72 -23.26
CA ASP A 350 13.63 8.84 -24.27
C ASP A 350 13.18 9.78 -25.40
N LEU A 351 11.94 9.65 -25.88
CA LEU A 351 11.38 10.55 -26.89
C LEU A 351 11.32 12.01 -26.41
N GLN A 352 10.99 12.24 -25.14
CA GLN A 352 10.98 13.58 -24.55
C GLN A 352 12.39 14.17 -24.43
N ALA A 353 13.39 13.33 -24.20
CA ALA A 353 14.80 13.76 -24.16
C ALA A 353 15.34 14.17 -25.54
N GLU A 354 14.88 13.53 -26.63
CA GLU A 354 15.23 13.91 -28.00
C GLU A 354 14.61 15.26 -28.44
N GLY A 355 13.53 15.68 -27.77
CA GLY A 355 12.90 16.97 -27.98
C GLY A 355 11.44 16.92 -28.38
N ASN A 356 10.92 18.08 -28.77
CA ASN A 356 9.55 18.24 -29.26
C ASN A 356 9.52 18.25 -30.79
N GLU A 357 8.36 17.89 -31.38
CA GLU A 357 8.15 17.93 -32.83
C GLU A 357 8.96 16.90 -33.65
N LEU A 358 9.17 15.71 -33.10
CA LEU A 358 9.85 14.60 -33.76
C LEU A 358 9.09 14.12 -35.01
N SER A 359 9.84 13.76 -36.05
CA SER A 359 9.30 13.06 -37.22
C SER A 359 9.02 11.59 -36.90
N LEU A 360 8.28 10.89 -37.77
CA LEU A 360 8.03 9.45 -37.59
C LEU A 360 9.33 8.64 -37.61
N ASP A 361 10.24 8.96 -38.51
CA ASP A 361 11.52 8.25 -38.62
C ASP A 361 12.37 8.41 -37.34
N GLN A 362 12.37 9.59 -36.73
CA GLN A 362 13.04 9.81 -35.45
C GLN A 362 12.39 8.99 -34.33
N VAL A 363 11.04 8.95 -34.25
CA VAL A 363 10.32 8.14 -33.26
C VAL A 363 10.63 6.65 -33.44
N ILE A 364 10.66 6.18 -34.67
CA ILE A 364 11.01 4.80 -35.00
C ILE A 364 12.46 4.49 -34.61
N GLN A 365 13.39 5.36 -34.98
CA GLN A 365 14.81 5.21 -34.65
C GLN A 365 15.02 5.08 -33.13
N VAL A 366 14.40 5.95 -32.33
CA VAL A 366 14.47 5.86 -30.85
C VAL A 366 13.86 4.55 -30.34
N ALA A 367 12.74 4.11 -30.92
CA ALA A 367 12.10 2.86 -30.50
C ALA A 367 12.91 1.61 -30.90
N GLU A 368 13.58 1.60 -32.06
CA GLU A 368 14.41 0.50 -32.54
C GLU A 368 15.79 0.44 -31.86
N ASP A 369 16.33 1.56 -31.42
CA ASP A 369 17.60 1.60 -30.64
C ASP A 369 17.49 0.92 -29.28
N ARG A 370 16.26 0.67 -28.82
CA ARG A 370 16.01 0.05 -27.51
C ARG A 370 16.13 -1.46 -27.56
N ILE A 371 17.03 -1.99 -26.74
CA ILE A 371 17.15 -3.43 -26.49
C ILE A 371 16.43 -3.75 -25.19
N LEU A 372 15.40 -4.60 -25.27
CA LEU A 372 14.71 -5.06 -24.08
C LEU A 372 15.56 -6.05 -23.28
N PRO A 373 15.50 -6.04 -21.94
CA PRO A 373 16.14 -7.05 -21.11
C PRO A 373 15.69 -8.47 -21.52
N ASN A 374 16.61 -9.44 -21.49
CA ASN A 374 16.30 -10.84 -21.82
C ASN A 374 15.54 -11.54 -20.69
N VAL A 375 14.33 -11.08 -20.42
CA VAL A 375 13.42 -11.61 -19.37
C VAL A 375 12.08 -12.09 -19.94
N GLY A 376 11.98 -12.25 -21.25
CA GLY A 376 10.73 -12.59 -21.94
C GLY A 376 10.09 -13.89 -21.41
N ILE A 377 10.90 -14.94 -21.24
CA ILE A 377 10.44 -16.25 -20.74
C ILE A 377 9.94 -16.12 -19.29
N ILE A 378 10.69 -15.43 -18.44
CA ILE A 378 10.29 -15.20 -17.04
C ILE A 378 8.99 -14.41 -16.98
N ARG A 379 8.84 -13.38 -17.80
CA ARG A 379 7.62 -12.57 -17.88
C ARG A 379 6.43 -13.38 -18.38
N ARG A 380 6.64 -14.25 -19.38
CA ARG A 380 5.60 -15.17 -19.87
C ARG A 380 5.14 -16.11 -18.77
N TYR A 381 6.07 -16.72 -18.05
CA TYR A 381 5.76 -17.57 -16.90
C TYR A 381 4.95 -16.81 -15.82
N GLN A 382 5.38 -15.59 -15.46
CA GLN A 382 4.68 -14.74 -14.50
C GLN A 382 3.25 -14.37 -14.96
N THR A 383 3.08 -14.12 -16.25
CA THR A 383 1.77 -13.86 -16.86
C THR A 383 0.85 -15.07 -16.72
N LEU A 384 1.34 -16.25 -17.09
CA LEU A 384 0.58 -17.50 -16.97
C LEU A 384 0.19 -17.79 -15.53
N GLN A 385 1.13 -17.63 -14.59
CA GLN A 385 0.87 -17.79 -13.16
C GLN A 385 -0.19 -16.80 -12.64
N ALA A 386 -0.19 -15.56 -13.12
CA ALA A 386 -1.21 -14.58 -12.75
C ALA A 386 -2.60 -14.98 -13.29
N LEU A 387 -2.66 -15.52 -14.51
CA LEU A 387 -3.90 -15.96 -15.15
C LEU A 387 -4.51 -17.17 -14.47
N ILE A 388 -3.72 -18.22 -14.19
CA ILE A 388 -4.26 -19.45 -13.58
C ILE A 388 -4.67 -19.27 -12.12
N ASN A 389 -4.05 -18.31 -11.40
CA ASN A 389 -4.42 -17.97 -10.04
C ASN A 389 -5.53 -16.92 -9.92
N CYS A 390 -6.00 -16.35 -11.03
CA CYS A 390 -7.07 -15.36 -11.04
C CYS A 390 -8.38 -15.94 -10.49
N THR A 391 -9.01 -15.21 -9.55
CA THR A 391 -10.27 -15.65 -8.91
C THR A 391 -11.53 -15.08 -9.56
N ARG A 392 -11.41 -14.27 -10.61
CA ARG A 392 -12.55 -13.62 -11.29
C ARG A 392 -12.49 -13.81 -12.80
N LYS A 393 -13.45 -14.55 -13.38
CA LYS A 393 -13.56 -14.73 -14.84
C LYS A 393 -13.63 -13.40 -15.59
N SER A 394 -14.26 -12.39 -15.00
CA SER A 394 -14.35 -11.05 -15.58
C SER A 394 -13.00 -10.37 -15.80
N LEU A 395 -11.94 -10.80 -15.16
CA LEU A 395 -10.57 -10.27 -15.34
C LEU A 395 -9.74 -11.07 -16.35
N LEU A 396 -10.16 -12.27 -16.70
CA LEU A 396 -9.45 -13.12 -17.67
C LEU A 396 -9.66 -12.60 -19.10
N PRO A 397 -8.77 -12.88 -20.08
CA PRO A 397 -8.94 -12.54 -21.48
C PRO A 397 -10.31 -12.97 -22.01
N GLN A 398 -10.82 -12.27 -23.03
CA GLN A 398 -12.12 -12.63 -23.65
C GLN A 398 -12.13 -14.03 -24.27
N SER A 399 -10.97 -14.52 -24.70
CA SER A 399 -10.76 -15.86 -25.24
C SER A 399 -10.76 -16.97 -24.18
N TYR A 400 -10.91 -16.65 -22.89
CA TYR A 400 -10.85 -17.64 -21.84
C TYR A 400 -11.85 -18.79 -22.02
N SER A 401 -11.31 -19.99 -22.01
CA SER A 401 -12.06 -21.24 -21.99
C SER A 401 -11.37 -22.25 -21.06
N PRO A 402 -12.07 -23.32 -20.61
CA PRO A 402 -11.43 -24.38 -19.84
C PRO A 402 -10.26 -25.04 -20.59
N GLN A 403 -10.34 -25.15 -21.89
CA GLN A 403 -9.28 -25.70 -22.77
C GLN A 403 -8.04 -24.77 -22.73
N LEU A 404 -8.24 -23.46 -22.92
CA LEU A 404 -7.16 -22.49 -22.84
C LEU A 404 -6.45 -22.50 -21.46
N ARG A 405 -7.18 -22.75 -20.39
CA ARG A 405 -6.59 -22.93 -19.06
C ARG A 405 -5.64 -24.13 -19.00
N VAL A 406 -6.05 -25.26 -19.59
CA VAL A 406 -5.21 -26.48 -19.67
C VAL A 406 -3.96 -26.20 -20.50
N GLU A 407 -4.08 -25.43 -21.57
CA GLU A 407 -2.91 -25.01 -22.38
C GLU A 407 -1.94 -24.17 -21.54
N TRP A 408 -2.44 -23.21 -20.77
CA TRP A 408 -1.60 -22.41 -19.84
C TRP A 408 -0.88 -23.26 -18.78
N GLU A 409 -1.60 -24.21 -18.19
CA GLU A 409 -1.05 -25.14 -17.20
C GLU A 409 0.04 -26.04 -17.84
N THR A 410 -0.17 -26.49 -19.06
CA THR A 410 0.80 -27.29 -19.83
C THR A 410 2.04 -26.46 -20.17
N GLU A 411 1.85 -25.22 -20.63
CA GLU A 411 2.97 -24.31 -20.92
C GLU A 411 3.80 -24.00 -19.66
N ILE A 412 3.16 -23.79 -18.51
CA ILE A 412 3.85 -23.61 -17.23
C ILE A 412 4.72 -24.81 -16.91
N GLN A 413 4.17 -26.04 -16.99
CA GLN A 413 4.94 -27.26 -16.74
C GLN A 413 6.13 -27.43 -17.69
N HIS A 414 5.97 -27.03 -18.96
CA HIS A 414 7.05 -27.05 -19.93
C HIS A 414 8.16 -26.07 -19.55
N LEU A 415 7.81 -24.83 -19.17
CA LEU A 415 8.76 -23.81 -18.75
C LEU A 415 9.51 -24.20 -17.48
N GLU A 416 8.84 -24.81 -16.51
CA GLU A 416 9.46 -25.31 -15.27
C GLU A 416 10.48 -26.45 -15.55
N ARG A 417 10.19 -27.35 -16.51
CA ARG A 417 11.06 -28.45 -16.89
C ARG A 417 12.25 -28.02 -17.75
N SER A 418 12.11 -26.93 -18.49
CA SER A 418 13.15 -26.44 -19.41
C SER A 418 14.39 -25.89 -18.72
N GLY A 419 14.33 -25.60 -17.41
CA GLY A 419 15.40 -24.95 -16.66
C GLY A 419 15.66 -23.47 -17.01
N GLN A 420 14.79 -22.88 -17.84
CA GLN A 420 14.95 -21.49 -18.34
C GLN A 420 14.46 -20.41 -17.36
N LEU A 421 13.96 -20.82 -16.20
CA LEU A 421 13.44 -19.91 -15.16
C LEU A 421 14.48 -19.54 -14.08
N ASN A 422 15.71 -20.08 -14.19
CA ASN A 422 16.82 -19.85 -13.25
C ASN A 422 17.69 -18.66 -13.67
#